data_5111ea6c58ca3bb65f6352ef8daccbbd
#
_entry.id   5111ea6c58ca3bb65f6352ef8daccbbd
#
_cell.length_a   1.000
_cell.length_b   1.000
_cell.length_c   1.000
_cell.angle_alpha   90.00
_cell.angle_beta   90.00
_cell.angle_gamma   90.00
#
_symmetry.space_group_name_H-M   'P 1'
#
loop_
_entity.id
_entity.type
_entity.pdbx_description
1 polymer ?
#
loop_
_entity_poly.entity_id
_entity_poly.type
_entity_poly.pdbx_seq_one_letter_code
_entity_poly.pdbx_strand_id
1 'polypeptide(L)'
;MRIEDQRSFARAREVARAIVAERHDRPSLVSNIACEVAAEIIEGQRSPGDDLNSVELSRRFRTSRTPIREALMLLEKEGLVQIPPRRRPRVALLAMEEVREIYQARAALFDLIATAVARNASTGDIATLRAPLSEMERAFHDENLNAFVWANVDFYDRNTQLAKNRTVKRILDSLLLRTLRLRRLSLSQPDRMQASLDDNARLLKAYENRDARLAAALISSNHMNALAALEKCLPR
;
A
#
# COMPACT_ATOMS: atom_id res chain seq x y z
N MET A 1 -14.73 -5.25 -17.10
CA MET A 1 -14.20 -5.02 -15.72
C MET A 1 -15.30 -5.39 -14.74
N ARG A 2 -15.08 -6.34 -13.84
CA ARG A 2 -16.07 -6.77 -12.83
C ARG A 2 -16.34 -5.61 -11.85
N ILE A 3 -17.50 -5.60 -11.19
CA ILE A 3 -17.88 -4.52 -10.22
C ILE A 3 -16.82 -4.40 -9.10
N GLU A 4 -16.26 -5.52 -8.67
CA GLU A 4 -15.21 -5.58 -7.65
C GLU A 4 -13.90 -4.91 -8.11
N ASP A 5 -13.51 -5.13 -9.38
CA ASP A 5 -12.34 -4.46 -9.96
C ASP A 5 -12.55 -2.95 -10.02
N GLN A 6 -13.79 -2.49 -10.29
CA GLN A 6 -14.12 -1.06 -10.29
C GLN A 6 -14.01 -0.44 -8.90
N ARG A 7 -14.47 -1.15 -7.86
CA ARG A 7 -14.36 -0.70 -6.46
C ARG A 7 -12.90 -0.64 -6.00
N SER A 8 -12.11 -1.68 -6.32
CA SER A 8 -10.69 -1.72 -6.01
C SER A 8 -9.95 -0.56 -6.67
N PHE A 9 -10.19 -0.33 -7.97
CA PHE A 9 -9.61 0.78 -8.71
C PHE A 9 -10.00 2.16 -8.13
N ALA A 10 -11.28 2.35 -7.77
CA ALA A 10 -11.74 3.57 -7.14
C ALA A 10 -11.03 3.82 -5.79
N ARG A 11 -10.83 2.77 -5.00
CA ARG A 11 -10.10 2.86 -3.73
C ARG A 11 -8.61 3.18 -3.93
N ALA A 12 -7.95 2.56 -4.90
CA ALA A 12 -6.57 2.87 -5.26
C ALA A 12 -6.41 4.34 -5.65
N ARG A 13 -7.34 4.86 -6.46
CA ARG A 13 -7.37 6.27 -6.87
C ARG A 13 -7.61 7.22 -5.69
N GLU A 14 -8.47 6.85 -4.75
CA GLU A 14 -8.73 7.64 -3.54
C GLU A 14 -7.49 7.74 -2.66
N VAL A 15 -6.80 6.63 -2.41
CA VAL A 15 -5.55 6.61 -1.64
C VAL A 15 -4.44 7.40 -2.34
N ALA A 16 -4.29 7.23 -3.65
CA ALA A 16 -3.34 8.03 -4.42
C ALA A 16 -3.66 9.53 -4.34
N ARG A 17 -4.95 9.89 -4.37
CA ARG A 17 -5.39 11.29 -4.23
C ARG A 17 -5.04 11.86 -2.85
N ALA A 18 -5.26 11.13 -1.77
CA ALA A 18 -4.92 11.59 -0.42
C ALA A 18 -3.43 11.90 -0.31
N ILE A 19 -2.55 11.04 -0.83
CA ILE A 19 -1.09 11.22 -0.78
C ILE A 19 -0.62 12.36 -1.69
N VAL A 20 -1.15 12.43 -2.92
CA VAL A 20 -0.77 13.47 -3.89
C VAL A 20 -1.34 14.83 -3.47
N ALA A 21 -2.56 14.89 -2.88
CA ALA A 21 -3.18 16.14 -2.45
C ALA A 21 -2.52 16.74 -1.20
N GLU A 22 -2.01 15.93 -0.27
CA GLU A 22 -1.23 16.44 0.89
C GLU A 22 0.02 17.24 0.47
N ARG A 23 0.50 17.02 -0.76
CA ARG A 23 1.68 17.70 -1.32
C ARG A 23 1.37 18.81 -2.33
N HIS A 24 0.10 18.94 -2.75
CA HIS A 24 -0.35 19.92 -3.75
C HIS A 24 -1.71 20.48 -3.36
N ASP A 25 -1.75 21.73 -2.97
CA ASP A 25 -2.88 22.47 -2.36
C ASP A 25 -4.21 22.53 -3.13
N ARG A 26 -4.34 21.96 -4.32
CA ARG A 26 -5.61 21.98 -5.10
C ARG A 26 -5.80 20.76 -6.01
N PRO A 27 -7.05 20.27 -6.15
CA PRO A 27 -7.39 19.33 -7.21
C PRO A 27 -7.09 19.97 -8.57
N SER A 28 -6.16 19.39 -9.32
CA SER A 28 -5.74 19.87 -10.64
C SER A 28 -5.88 18.75 -11.67
N LEU A 29 -5.89 19.11 -12.96
CA LEU A 29 -5.81 18.13 -14.04
C LEU A 29 -4.59 17.22 -13.86
N VAL A 30 -3.47 17.78 -13.45
CA VAL A 30 -2.21 17.07 -13.19
C VAL A 30 -2.38 16.04 -12.08
N SER A 31 -2.96 16.41 -10.93
CA SER A 31 -3.21 15.48 -9.82
C SER A 31 -4.21 14.39 -10.21
N ASN A 32 -5.26 14.72 -10.98
CA ASN A 32 -6.21 13.71 -11.45
C ASN A 32 -5.55 12.68 -12.38
N ILE A 33 -4.70 13.12 -13.32
CA ILE A 33 -3.94 12.22 -14.19
C ILE A 33 -2.99 11.35 -13.37
N ALA A 34 -2.27 11.94 -12.41
CA ALA A 34 -1.38 11.21 -11.54
C ALA A 34 -2.12 10.12 -10.74
N CYS A 35 -3.27 10.45 -10.13
CA CYS A 35 -4.08 9.48 -9.38
C CYS A 35 -4.61 8.34 -10.24
N GLU A 36 -5.02 8.63 -11.48
CA GLU A 36 -5.51 7.61 -12.40
C GLU A 36 -4.39 6.62 -12.80
N VAL A 37 -3.23 7.16 -13.21
CA VAL A 37 -2.06 6.34 -13.58
C VAL A 37 -1.52 5.58 -12.35
N ALA A 38 -1.52 6.18 -11.16
CA ALA A 38 -1.16 5.49 -9.92
C ALA A 38 -2.08 4.30 -9.65
N ALA A 39 -3.40 4.47 -9.80
CA ALA A 39 -4.37 3.39 -9.61
C ALA A 39 -4.14 2.24 -10.59
N GLU A 40 -3.85 2.52 -11.87
CA GLU A 40 -3.50 1.50 -12.86
C GLU A 40 -2.26 0.68 -12.46
N ILE A 41 -1.23 1.36 -11.91
CA ILE A 41 0.00 0.71 -11.44
C ILE A 41 -0.28 -0.15 -10.20
N ILE A 42 -1.01 0.38 -9.22
CA ILE A 42 -1.36 -0.32 -7.97
C ILE A 42 -2.20 -1.56 -8.25
N GLU A 43 -3.18 -1.44 -9.14
CA GLU A 43 -4.08 -2.55 -9.52
C GLU A 43 -3.46 -3.53 -10.52
N GLY A 44 -2.20 -3.30 -10.94
CA GLY A 44 -1.48 -4.21 -11.85
C GLY A 44 -1.94 -4.13 -13.30
N GLN A 45 -2.72 -3.11 -13.68
CA GLN A 45 -3.10 -2.88 -15.07
C GLN A 45 -1.91 -2.38 -15.91
N ARG A 46 -0.88 -1.88 -15.24
CA ARG A 46 0.43 -1.56 -15.81
C ARG A 46 1.51 -2.31 -15.05
N SER A 47 2.29 -3.05 -15.80
CA SER A 47 3.37 -3.87 -15.26
C SER A 47 4.65 -3.05 -15.03
N PRO A 48 5.56 -3.51 -14.11
CA PRO A 48 6.89 -2.91 -13.99
C PRO A 48 7.60 -2.86 -15.34
N GLY A 49 8.19 -1.71 -15.64
CA GLY A 49 8.91 -1.49 -16.88
C GLY A 49 8.05 -1.06 -18.06
N ASP A 50 6.71 -1.12 -17.97
CA ASP A 50 5.83 -0.65 -19.03
C ASP A 50 6.08 0.82 -19.35
N ASP A 51 6.17 1.14 -20.65
CA ASP A 51 6.32 2.49 -21.15
C ASP A 51 5.08 3.34 -20.84
N LEU A 52 5.29 4.51 -20.25
CA LEU A 52 4.26 5.54 -20.03
C LEU A 52 4.34 6.59 -21.14
N ASN A 53 3.83 6.22 -22.32
CA ASN A 53 3.93 7.08 -23.51
C ASN A 53 3.11 8.36 -23.35
N SER A 54 3.79 9.51 -23.24
CA SER A 54 3.14 10.82 -23.07
C SER A 54 2.21 11.21 -24.23
N VAL A 55 2.41 10.69 -25.43
CA VAL A 55 1.52 10.94 -26.58
C VAL A 55 0.21 10.17 -26.42
N GLU A 56 0.31 8.89 -26.04
CA GLU A 56 -0.85 8.04 -25.77
C GLU A 56 -1.68 8.60 -24.61
N LEU A 57 -1.01 8.90 -23.49
CA LEU A 57 -1.66 9.50 -22.32
C LEU A 57 -2.32 10.85 -22.65
N SER A 58 -1.67 11.71 -23.45
CA SER A 58 -2.27 13.00 -23.84
C SER A 58 -3.54 12.84 -24.67
N ARG A 59 -3.61 11.84 -25.57
CA ARG A 59 -4.83 11.50 -26.32
C ARG A 59 -5.93 10.97 -25.40
N ARG A 60 -5.58 10.04 -24.51
CA ARG A 60 -6.52 9.43 -23.57
C ARG A 60 -7.15 10.47 -22.63
N PHE A 61 -6.32 11.34 -22.05
CA PHE A 61 -6.79 12.40 -21.14
C PHE A 61 -7.27 13.68 -21.84
N ARG A 62 -7.26 13.70 -23.19
CA ARG A 62 -7.67 14.84 -24.02
C ARG A 62 -7.00 16.14 -23.60
N THR A 63 -5.68 16.11 -23.44
CA THR A 63 -4.87 17.24 -22.99
C THR A 63 -3.55 17.34 -23.73
N SER A 64 -2.79 18.41 -23.49
CA SER A 64 -1.43 18.56 -24.03
C SER A 64 -0.44 17.65 -23.29
N ARG A 65 0.79 17.54 -23.78
CA ARG A 65 1.84 16.72 -23.13
C ARG A 65 2.37 17.32 -21.83
N THR A 66 2.22 18.61 -21.61
CA THR A 66 2.75 19.29 -20.41
C THR A 66 2.14 18.74 -19.14
N PRO A 67 0.81 18.75 -18.91
CA PRO A 67 0.21 18.19 -17.70
C PRO A 67 0.47 16.68 -17.54
N ILE A 68 0.64 15.93 -18.64
CA ILE A 68 1.04 14.52 -18.56
C ILE A 68 2.44 14.39 -17.97
N ARG A 69 3.40 15.18 -18.45
CA ARG A 69 4.79 15.16 -17.93
C ARG A 69 4.85 15.54 -16.45
N GLU A 70 4.11 16.59 -16.07
CA GLU A 70 4.00 17.01 -14.67
C GLU A 70 3.42 15.90 -13.79
N ALA A 71 2.34 15.24 -14.23
CA ALA A 71 1.75 14.12 -13.52
C ALA A 71 2.74 12.95 -13.35
N LEU A 72 3.49 12.60 -14.40
CA LEU A 72 4.51 11.55 -14.31
C LEU A 72 5.67 11.94 -13.39
N MET A 73 6.08 13.23 -13.35
CA MET A 73 7.07 13.72 -12.39
C MET A 73 6.58 13.64 -10.93
N LEU A 74 5.27 13.85 -10.68
CA LEU A 74 4.69 13.60 -9.37
C LEU A 74 4.82 12.13 -8.98
N LEU A 75 4.48 11.23 -9.90
CA LEU A 75 4.58 9.78 -9.66
C LEU A 75 6.03 9.29 -9.53
N GLU A 76 6.99 9.97 -10.16
CA GLU A 76 8.41 9.69 -9.98
C GLU A 76 8.85 10.01 -8.54
N LYS A 77 8.42 11.16 -7.99
CA LYS A 77 8.67 11.51 -6.58
C LYS A 77 8.09 10.49 -5.60
N GLU A 78 6.94 9.89 -5.97
CA GLU A 78 6.31 8.81 -5.18
C GLU A 78 6.93 7.43 -5.45
N GLY A 79 7.90 7.33 -6.38
CA GLY A 79 8.60 6.08 -6.71
C GLY A 79 7.75 5.08 -7.49
N LEU A 80 6.63 5.50 -8.10
CA LEU A 80 5.83 4.65 -8.99
C LEU A 80 6.29 4.69 -10.44
N VAL A 81 7.01 5.73 -10.83
CA VAL A 81 7.48 5.98 -12.19
C VAL A 81 8.98 6.27 -12.17
N GLN A 82 9.67 5.89 -13.23
CA GLN A 82 11.05 6.29 -13.52
C GLN A 82 11.07 7.09 -14.81
N ILE A 83 11.78 8.22 -14.80
CA ILE A 83 11.97 9.09 -15.98
C ILE A 83 13.47 9.13 -16.35
N PRO A 84 14.01 8.11 -17.02
CA PRO A 84 15.42 8.07 -17.37
C PRO A 84 15.76 9.18 -18.38
N PRO A 85 16.95 9.79 -18.30
CA PRO A 85 17.38 10.81 -19.27
C PRO A 85 17.27 10.30 -20.71
N ARG A 86 16.67 11.08 -21.60
CA ARG A 86 16.53 10.79 -23.03
C ARG A 86 15.76 9.49 -23.35
N ARG A 87 15.03 8.92 -22.41
CA ARG A 87 14.17 7.74 -22.60
C ARG A 87 12.72 8.06 -22.25
N ARG A 88 11.81 7.16 -22.59
CA ARG A 88 10.40 7.28 -22.20
C ARG A 88 10.24 7.03 -20.70
N PRO A 89 9.35 7.76 -20.02
CA PRO A 89 8.92 7.40 -18.69
C PRO A 89 8.36 5.97 -18.67
N ARG A 90 8.62 5.25 -17.59
CA ARG A 90 8.15 3.86 -17.41
C ARG A 90 7.71 3.61 -15.98
N VAL A 91 6.89 2.59 -15.78
CA VAL A 91 6.54 2.10 -14.45
C VAL A 91 7.83 1.66 -13.73
N ALA A 92 7.99 2.10 -12.49
CA ALA A 92 9.20 1.82 -11.73
C ALA A 92 9.42 0.30 -11.54
N LEU A 93 10.66 -0.10 -11.76
CA LEU A 93 11.19 -1.40 -11.37
C LEU A 93 11.82 -1.22 -9.99
N LEU A 94 11.26 -1.88 -8.98
CA LEU A 94 11.90 -1.91 -7.66
C LEU A 94 12.92 -3.05 -7.66
N ALA A 95 14.18 -2.72 -7.45
CA ALA A 95 15.22 -3.73 -7.22
C ALA A 95 14.91 -4.48 -5.92
N MET A 96 15.22 -5.77 -5.87
CA MET A 96 14.94 -6.60 -4.69
C MET A 96 15.64 -6.05 -3.42
N GLU A 97 16.78 -5.42 -3.59
CA GLU A 97 17.50 -4.71 -2.52
C GLU A 97 16.64 -3.59 -1.92
N GLU A 98 16.09 -2.70 -2.75
CA GLU A 98 15.20 -1.62 -2.31
C GLU A 98 13.93 -2.18 -1.62
N VAL A 99 13.37 -3.29 -2.12
CA VAL A 99 12.23 -3.96 -1.48
C VAL A 99 12.60 -4.45 -0.08
N ARG A 100 13.78 -5.04 0.11
CA ARG A 100 14.28 -5.46 1.44
C ARG A 100 14.41 -4.28 2.39
N GLU A 101 15.05 -3.20 1.96
CA GLU A 101 15.23 -1.99 2.76
C GLU A 101 13.89 -1.39 3.19
N ILE A 102 12.92 -1.28 2.26
CA ILE A 102 11.58 -0.80 2.56
C ILE A 102 10.87 -1.69 3.59
N TYR A 103 10.93 -3.01 3.44
CA TYR A 103 10.25 -3.92 4.36
C TYR A 103 10.92 -3.98 5.73
N GLN A 104 12.25 -3.90 5.81
CA GLN A 104 12.99 -3.79 7.08
C GLN A 104 12.63 -2.49 7.82
N ALA A 105 12.63 -1.36 7.11
CA ALA A 105 12.21 -0.08 7.69
C ALA A 105 10.75 -0.13 8.18
N ARG A 106 9.84 -0.70 7.38
CA ARG A 106 8.44 -0.86 7.76
C ARG A 106 8.27 -1.76 8.98
N ALA A 107 8.98 -2.89 9.05
CA ALA A 107 8.93 -3.80 10.20
C ALA A 107 9.33 -3.06 11.49
N ALA A 108 10.41 -2.29 11.48
CA ALA A 108 10.86 -1.49 12.62
C ALA A 108 9.85 -0.39 13.02
N LEU A 109 9.26 0.28 12.03
CA LEU A 109 8.25 1.33 12.30
C LEU A 109 6.94 0.73 12.85
N PHE A 110 6.52 -0.42 12.34
CA PHE A 110 5.32 -1.10 12.83
C PHE A 110 5.53 -1.76 14.20
N ASP A 111 6.75 -2.14 14.58
CA ASP A 111 7.11 -2.53 15.94
C ASP A 111 6.81 -1.40 16.94
N LEU A 112 7.24 -0.16 16.63
CA LEU A 112 6.91 1.03 17.41
C LEU A 112 5.39 1.27 17.50
N ILE A 113 4.67 1.11 16.37
CA ILE A 113 3.22 1.25 16.32
C ILE A 113 2.55 0.22 17.22
N ALA A 114 2.88 -1.06 17.07
CA ALA A 114 2.26 -2.14 17.84
C ALA A 114 2.52 -2.00 19.34
N THR A 115 3.74 -1.64 19.72
CA THR A 115 4.08 -1.34 21.11
C THR A 115 3.24 -0.20 21.68
N ALA A 116 3.06 0.89 20.93
CA ALA A 116 2.27 2.04 21.36
C ALA A 116 0.78 1.69 21.46
N VAL A 117 0.21 0.95 20.51
CA VAL A 117 -1.19 0.50 20.52
C VAL A 117 -1.45 -0.39 21.73
N ALA A 118 -0.63 -1.43 21.95
CA ALA A 118 -0.79 -2.35 23.08
C ALA A 118 -0.77 -1.63 24.44
N ARG A 119 0.09 -0.62 24.60
CA ARG A 119 0.26 0.11 25.86
C ARG A 119 -0.78 1.19 26.10
N ASN A 120 -1.16 1.94 25.07
CA ASN A 120 -1.82 3.23 25.23
C ASN A 120 -3.25 3.30 24.65
N ALA A 121 -3.61 2.43 23.70
CA ALA A 121 -4.95 2.46 23.11
C ALA A 121 -6.00 1.97 24.10
N SER A 122 -7.18 2.62 24.14
CA SER A 122 -8.30 2.13 24.95
C SER A 122 -8.85 0.80 24.43
N THR A 123 -9.62 0.10 25.26
CA THR A 123 -10.30 -1.13 24.80
C THR A 123 -11.25 -0.84 23.64
N GLY A 124 -11.94 0.31 23.65
CA GLY A 124 -12.78 0.76 22.55
C GLY A 124 -11.99 1.03 21.27
N ASP A 125 -10.81 1.66 21.39
CA ASP A 125 -9.91 1.88 20.25
C ASP A 125 -9.49 0.54 19.63
N ILE A 126 -9.03 -0.42 20.45
CA ILE A 126 -8.61 -1.74 19.97
C ILE A 126 -9.78 -2.48 19.30
N ALA A 127 -11.00 -2.38 19.84
CA ALA A 127 -12.17 -3.00 19.24
C ALA A 127 -12.46 -2.51 17.81
N THR A 128 -12.02 -1.31 17.44
CA THR A 128 -12.18 -0.80 16.06
C THR A 128 -11.38 -1.59 15.01
N LEU A 129 -10.36 -2.36 15.42
CA LEU A 129 -9.61 -3.24 14.54
C LEU A 129 -10.37 -4.50 14.12
N ARG A 130 -11.47 -4.84 14.81
CA ARG A 130 -12.30 -6.01 14.49
C ARG A 130 -12.98 -5.87 13.13
N ALA A 131 -13.44 -4.65 12.79
CA ALA A 131 -14.13 -4.42 11.53
C ALA A 131 -13.27 -4.75 10.30
N PRO A 132 -12.07 -4.16 10.12
CA PRO A 132 -11.21 -4.52 8.99
C PRO A 132 -10.74 -5.98 9.05
N LEU A 133 -10.56 -6.60 10.23
CA LEU A 133 -10.23 -8.01 10.34
C LEU A 133 -11.38 -8.90 9.83
N SER A 134 -12.62 -8.62 10.20
CA SER A 134 -13.80 -9.36 9.69
C SER A 134 -14.01 -9.18 8.19
N GLU A 135 -13.64 -8.01 7.63
CA GLU A 135 -13.60 -7.83 6.17
C GLU A 135 -12.54 -8.71 5.50
N MET A 136 -11.35 -8.85 6.13
CA MET A 136 -10.33 -9.77 5.64
C MET A 136 -10.81 -11.22 5.67
N GLU A 137 -11.49 -11.66 6.75
CA GLU A 137 -12.07 -13.00 6.87
C GLU A 137 -13.09 -13.27 5.75
N ARG A 138 -14.03 -12.36 5.53
CA ARG A 138 -15.01 -12.47 4.43
C ARG A 138 -14.32 -12.53 3.07
N ALA A 139 -13.41 -11.60 2.80
CA ALA A 139 -12.68 -11.56 1.54
C ALA A 139 -11.86 -12.82 1.30
N PHE A 140 -11.32 -13.43 2.34
CA PHE A 140 -10.61 -14.71 2.24
C PHE A 140 -11.56 -15.85 1.87
N HIS A 141 -12.72 -15.97 2.55
CA HIS A 141 -13.73 -16.98 2.23
C HIS A 141 -14.31 -16.83 0.81
N ASP A 142 -14.45 -15.60 0.35
CA ASP A 142 -14.95 -15.29 -1.00
C ASP A 142 -13.84 -15.38 -2.08
N GLU A 143 -12.62 -15.80 -1.71
CA GLU A 143 -11.43 -15.85 -2.60
C GLU A 143 -11.16 -14.50 -3.31
N ASN A 144 -11.55 -13.39 -2.67
CA ASN A 144 -11.48 -12.05 -3.22
C ASN A 144 -10.20 -11.32 -2.79
N LEU A 145 -9.13 -11.49 -3.57
CA LEU A 145 -7.85 -10.84 -3.30
C LEU A 145 -7.97 -9.30 -3.21
N ASN A 146 -8.78 -8.69 -4.07
CA ASN A 146 -8.94 -7.23 -4.10
C ASN A 146 -9.52 -6.71 -2.78
N ALA A 147 -10.62 -7.30 -2.32
CA ALA A 147 -11.23 -6.96 -1.03
C ALA A 147 -10.27 -7.23 0.13
N PHE A 148 -9.56 -8.36 0.11
CA PHE A 148 -8.59 -8.72 1.15
C PHE A 148 -7.45 -7.69 1.25
N VAL A 149 -6.87 -7.28 0.12
CA VAL A 149 -5.79 -6.28 0.09
C VAL A 149 -6.24 -4.97 0.73
N TRP A 150 -7.43 -4.49 0.39
CA TRP A 150 -7.94 -3.22 0.93
C TRP A 150 -8.32 -3.31 2.39
N ALA A 151 -8.95 -4.39 2.84
CA ALA A 151 -9.22 -4.62 4.26
C ALA A 151 -7.92 -4.71 5.08
N ASN A 152 -6.89 -5.34 4.52
CA ASN A 152 -5.56 -5.38 5.13
C ASN A 152 -4.92 -3.98 5.20
N VAL A 153 -5.07 -3.13 4.16
CA VAL A 153 -4.63 -1.73 4.20
C VAL A 153 -5.34 -0.98 5.34
N ASP A 154 -6.66 -1.12 5.44
CA ASP A 154 -7.47 -0.45 6.47
C ASP A 154 -7.08 -0.91 7.88
N PHE A 155 -6.77 -2.20 8.08
CA PHE A 155 -6.29 -2.72 9.35
C PHE A 155 -4.97 -2.04 9.78
N TYR A 156 -4.00 -1.93 8.87
CA TYR A 156 -2.70 -1.30 9.16
C TYR A 156 -2.80 0.22 9.31
N ASP A 157 -3.64 0.89 8.53
CA ASP A 157 -3.88 2.33 8.71
C ASP A 157 -4.52 2.62 10.07
N ARG A 158 -5.50 1.82 10.48
CA ARG A 158 -6.10 1.91 11.82
C ARG A 158 -5.06 1.73 12.92
N ASN A 159 -4.14 0.77 12.80
CA ASN A 159 -3.03 0.62 13.75
C ASN A 159 -2.19 1.90 13.87
N THR A 160 -1.84 2.53 12.73
CA THR A 160 -1.05 3.77 12.75
C THR A 160 -1.80 4.93 13.39
N GLN A 161 -3.11 5.03 13.17
CA GLN A 161 -3.96 6.04 13.83
C GLN A 161 -4.02 5.85 15.34
N LEU A 162 -4.23 4.60 15.81
CA LEU A 162 -4.33 4.25 17.23
C LEU A 162 -3.03 4.50 17.99
N ALA A 163 -1.89 4.34 17.35
CA ALA A 163 -0.57 4.62 17.95
C ALA A 163 -0.33 6.11 18.23
N LYS A 164 -1.10 7.03 17.61
CA LYS A 164 -1.01 8.49 17.77
C LYS A 164 0.41 9.05 17.52
N ASN A 165 1.25 8.33 16.77
CA ASN A 165 2.61 8.77 16.42
C ASN A 165 2.62 9.40 15.02
N ARG A 166 2.43 10.73 14.97
CA ARG A 166 2.36 11.49 13.71
C ARG A 166 3.63 11.39 12.85
N THR A 167 4.79 11.27 13.47
CA THR A 167 6.07 11.16 12.74
C THR A 167 6.18 9.83 12.04
N VAL A 168 5.92 8.72 12.76
CA VAL A 168 5.93 7.39 12.17
C VAL A 168 4.87 7.26 11.07
N LYS A 169 3.65 7.78 11.32
CA LYS A 169 2.59 7.78 10.30
C LYS A 169 3.05 8.45 9.01
N ARG A 170 3.62 9.65 9.08
CA ARG A 170 4.10 10.40 7.91
C ARG A 170 5.17 9.63 7.11
N ILE A 171 6.08 8.94 7.80
CA ILE A 171 7.09 8.09 7.14
C ILE A 171 6.42 6.91 6.45
N LEU A 172 5.49 6.21 7.11
CA LEU A 172 4.75 5.09 6.53
C LEU A 172 3.90 5.53 5.34
N ASP A 173 3.23 6.68 5.41
CA ASP A 173 2.44 7.26 4.31
C ASP A 173 3.34 7.59 3.10
N SER A 174 4.59 8.03 3.32
CA SER A 174 5.53 8.28 2.22
C SER A 174 5.99 7.02 1.49
N LEU A 175 5.84 5.85 2.10
CA LEU A 175 6.15 4.56 1.50
C LEU A 175 4.90 3.86 0.94
N LEU A 176 3.70 4.37 1.22
CA LEU A 176 2.45 3.64 1.00
C LEU A 176 2.24 3.27 -0.46
N LEU A 177 2.37 4.22 -1.39
CA LEU A 177 2.11 3.95 -2.82
C LEU A 177 3.07 2.89 -3.39
N ARG A 178 4.36 2.94 -3.03
CA ARG A 178 5.34 1.91 -3.43
C ARG A 178 4.96 0.53 -2.90
N THR A 179 4.48 0.47 -1.68
CA THR A 179 4.20 -0.80 -0.98
C THR A 179 2.83 -1.40 -1.30
N LEU A 180 1.86 -0.62 -1.79
CA LEU A 180 0.53 -1.15 -2.14
C LEU A 180 0.61 -2.25 -3.20
N ARG A 181 1.37 -2.03 -4.27
CA ARG A 181 1.58 -3.03 -5.31
C ARG A 181 2.34 -4.26 -4.79
N LEU A 182 3.40 -4.05 -3.98
CA LEU A 182 4.15 -5.14 -3.35
C LEU A 182 3.27 -5.95 -2.40
N ARG A 183 2.38 -5.29 -1.64
CA ARG A 183 1.40 -5.94 -0.77
C ARG A 183 0.47 -6.85 -1.58
N ARG A 184 -0.10 -6.34 -2.68
CA ARG A 184 -0.93 -7.15 -3.59
C ARG A 184 -0.16 -8.36 -4.10
N LEU A 185 1.06 -8.16 -4.58
CA LEU A 185 1.90 -9.23 -5.10
C LEU A 185 2.24 -10.27 -4.02
N SER A 186 2.56 -9.84 -2.79
CA SER A 186 2.80 -10.76 -1.68
C SER A 186 1.54 -11.56 -1.32
N LEU A 187 0.38 -10.90 -1.20
CA LEU A 187 -0.87 -11.54 -0.80
C LEU A 187 -1.44 -12.46 -1.89
N SER A 188 -1.06 -12.27 -3.17
CA SER A 188 -1.44 -13.18 -4.25
C SER A 188 -0.65 -14.49 -4.28
N GLN A 189 0.42 -14.62 -3.47
CA GLN A 189 1.17 -15.87 -3.39
C GLN A 189 0.38 -16.92 -2.60
N PRO A 190 0.58 -18.23 -2.90
CA PRO A 190 -0.09 -19.30 -2.19
C PRO A 190 0.00 -19.16 -0.67
N ASP A 191 -1.09 -19.48 0.04
CA ASP A 191 -1.23 -19.48 1.51
C ASP A 191 -0.99 -18.12 2.20
N ARG A 192 -0.65 -17.06 1.43
CA ARG A 192 -0.30 -15.77 2.04
C ARG A 192 -1.49 -15.02 2.62
N MET A 193 -2.69 -15.12 2.02
CA MET A 193 -3.89 -14.51 2.59
C MET A 193 -4.23 -15.16 3.95
N GLN A 194 -4.22 -16.50 4.01
CA GLN A 194 -4.48 -17.21 5.27
C GLN A 194 -3.45 -16.86 6.34
N ALA A 195 -2.16 -16.94 6.03
CA ALA A 195 -1.10 -16.63 6.99
C ALA A 195 -1.19 -15.16 7.48
N SER A 196 -1.53 -14.22 6.59
CA SER A 196 -1.72 -12.82 6.97
C SER A 196 -2.95 -12.62 7.85
N LEU A 197 -4.04 -13.34 7.59
CA LEU A 197 -5.25 -13.30 8.40
C LEU A 197 -4.97 -13.81 9.83
N ASP A 198 -4.33 -14.97 9.93
CA ASP A 198 -3.95 -15.59 11.21
C ASP A 198 -3.03 -14.69 12.04
N ASP A 199 -2.00 -14.09 11.39
CA ASP A 199 -1.08 -13.16 12.05
C ASP A 199 -1.82 -11.91 12.58
N ASN A 200 -2.75 -11.33 11.80
CA ASN A 200 -3.53 -10.15 12.23
C ASN A 200 -4.54 -10.49 13.34
N ALA A 201 -5.16 -11.68 13.32
CA ALA A 201 -6.04 -12.14 14.39
C ALA A 201 -5.25 -12.33 15.71
N ARG A 202 -4.07 -12.92 15.64
CA ARG A 202 -3.15 -13.07 16.79
C ARG A 202 -2.66 -11.72 17.30
N LEU A 203 -2.39 -10.78 16.41
CA LEU A 203 -1.98 -9.41 16.76
C LEU A 203 -3.10 -8.69 17.52
N LEU A 204 -4.35 -8.77 17.05
CA LEU A 204 -5.49 -8.19 17.74
C LEU A 204 -5.63 -8.79 19.15
N LYS A 205 -5.45 -10.10 19.28
CA LYS A 205 -5.49 -10.78 20.59
C LYS A 205 -4.37 -10.32 21.52
N ALA A 206 -3.17 -10.09 21.00
CA ALA A 206 -2.05 -9.52 21.77
C ALA A 206 -2.37 -8.11 22.27
N TYR A 207 -3.03 -7.27 21.47
CA TYR A 207 -3.51 -5.95 21.90
C TYR A 207 -4.55 -6.02 23.01
N GLU A 208 -5.54 -6.92 22.88
CA GLU A 208 -6.56 -7.16 23.90
C GLU A 208 -5.94 -7.56 25.24
N ASN A 209 -4.89 -8.39 25.19
CA ASN A 209 -4.15 -8.86 26.37
C ASN A 209 -3.09 -7.85 26.86
N ARG A 210 -2.93 -6.70 26.20
CA ARG A 210 -1.90 -5.69 26.53
C ARG A 210 -0.47 -6.20 26.43
N ASP A 211 -0.25 -7.28 25.67
CA ASP A 211 1.08 -7.85 25.46
C ASP A 211 1.83 -7.11 24.33
N ALA A 212 2.52 -6.04 24.73
CA ALA A 212 3.26 -5.20 23.81
C ALA A 212 4.43 -5.94 23.13
N ARG A 213 5.07 -6.90 23.83
CA ARG A 213 6.19 -7.67 23.26
C ARG A 213 5.72 -8.63 22.20
N LEU A 214 4.63 -9.35 22.47
CA LEU A 214 4.03 -10.26 21.50
C LEU A 214 3.47 -9.49 20.30
N ALA A 215 2.79 -8.37 20.53
CA ALA A 215 2.25 -7.53 19.45
C ALA A 215 3.35 -7.03 18.50
N ALA A 216 4.46 -6.52 19.04
CA ALA A 216 5.62 -6.07 18.28
C ALA A 216 6.23 -7.21 17.46
N ALA A 217 6.42 -8.39 18.06
CA ALA A 217 6.99 -9.54 17.38
C ALA A 217 6.08 -10.04 16.23
N LEU A 218 4.75 -10.10 16.45
CA LEU A 218 3.79 -10.56 15.45
C LEU A 218 3.73 -9.62 14.24
N ILE A 219 3.64 -8.31 14.45
CA ILE A 219 3.54 -7.35 13.35
C ILE A 219 4.84 -7.29 12.53
N SER A 220 5.99 -7.38 13.19
CA SER A 220 7.30 -7.47 12.55
C SER A 220 7.42 -8.76 11.73
N SER A 221 7.06 -9.91 12.32
CA SER A 221 7.05 -11.21 11.63
C SER A 221 6.18 -11.20 10.38
N ASN A 222 4.96 -10.62 10.44
CA ASN A 222 4.09 -10.53 9.27
C ASN A 222 4.73 -9.73 8.12
N HIS A 223 5.44 -8.63 8.43
CA HIS A 223 6.17 -7.87 7.41
C HIS A 223 7.32 -8.69 6.79
N MET A 224 8.05 -9.44 7.61
CA MET A 224 9.15 -10.30 7.13
C MET A 224 8.62 -11.50 6.32
N ASN A 225 7.48 -12.07 6.71
CA ASN A 225 6.79 -13.11 5.92
C ASN A 225 6.33 -12.58 4.55
N ALA A 226 5.87 -11.33 4.49
CA ALA A 226 5.53 -10.68 3.23
C ALA A 226 6.77 -10.47 2.35
N LEU A 227 7.90 -10.04 2.93
CA LEU A 227 9.17 -9.93 2.22
C LEU A 227 9.64 -11.28 1.67
N ALA A 228 9.62 -12.33 2.48
CA ALA A 228 10.01 -13.68 2.06
C ALA A 228 9.16 -14.22 0.89
N ALA A 229 7.86 -13.85 0.83
CA ALA A 229 7.01 -14.17 -0.31
C ALA A 229 7.41 -13.40 -1.57
N LEU A 230 7.77 -12.12 -1.44
CA LEU A 230 8.24 -11.29 -2.56
C LEU A 230 9.58 -11.77 -3.11
N GLU A 231 10.49 -12.23 -2.26
CA GLU A 231 11.80 -12.78 -2.67
C GLU A 231 11.69 -14.05 -3.54
N LYS A 232 10.56 -14.76 -3.44
CA LYS A 232 10.29 -15.96 -4.25
C LYS A 232 9.74 -15.63 -5.64
N CYS A 233 9.10 -14.47 -5.81
CA CYS A 233 8.38 -14.14 -7.05
C CYS A 233 8.97 -12.94 -7.82
N LEU A 234 9.82 -12.12 -7.20
CA LEU A 234 10.50 -11.02 -7.88
C LEU A 234 11.88 -11.49 -8.40
N PRO A 235 12.30 -11.02 -9.58
CA PRO A 235 13.64 -11.30 -10.10
C PRO A 235 14.71 -10.71 -9.16
N ARG A 236 15.81 -11.43 -9.03
CA ARG A 236 17.00 -10.98 -8.27
C ARG A 236 17.70 -9.82 -8.93
#